data_791d3fbba2d29fe2dfa8d08285b54e51
#
_entry.id   791d3fbba2d29fe2dfa8d08285b54e51
#
_cell.length_a   1.000
_cell.length_b   1.000
_cell.length_c   1.000
_cell.angle_alpha   90.00
_cell.angle_beta   90.00
_cell.angle_gamma   90.00
#
_symmetry.space_group_name_H-M   'P 1'
#
loop_
_entity.id
_entity.type
_entity.pdbx_description
1 polymer ?
#
loop_
_entity_poly.entity_id
_entity_poly.type
_entity_poly.pdbx_seq_one_letter_code
_entity_poly.pdbx_strand_id
1 'polypeptide(L)'
;TAYLMKEIPMYAGDLEGEFCTPTGAALLKHFVKKYEQMPVLQMEEIGYGFGKREYERLNCVRAILGETQDKVEEEILELCCNLDDMTSEEIGYATELLIKEGALDVYTSSIQMKKNRPGILLTCMCRAEQKEYFLQLIFKHTSTLGVREYFCRRYGLKRKIDEVQTEYGTVHVKRASGYGVVKEKLEYDD
;
A
#
# COMPACT_ATOMS: atom_id res chain seq x y z
N THR A 1 -17.59 -25.73 1.83
CA THR A 1 -16.58 -24.93 1.09
C THR A 1 -17.03 -23.47 0.95
N ALA A 2 -18.25 -23.19 0.42
CA ALA A 2 -18.72 -21.83 0.15
C ALA A 2 -18.66 -20.87 1.36
N TYR A 3 -18.96 -21.35 2.57
CA TYR A 3 -18.86 -20.54 3.78
C TYR A 3 -17.40 -20.13 4.11
N LEU A 4 -16.44 -21.01 3.89
CA LEU A 4 -15.01 -20.72 4.09
C LEU A 4 -14.47 -19.73 3.06
N MET A 5 -15.05 -19.71 1.86
CA MET A 5 -14.64 -18.88 0.75
C MET A 5 -15.30 -17.49 0.74
N LYS A 6 -16.08 -17.12 1.77
CA LYS A 6 -16.56 -15.75 1.93
C LYS A 6 -15.39 -14.77 1.92
N GLU A 7 -15.55 -13.65 1.20
CA GLU A 7 -14.54 -12.58 1.05
C GLU A 7 -13.33 -12.95 0.16
N ILE A 8 -13.31 -14.17 -0.40
CA ILE A 8 -12.27 -14.60 -1.34
C ILE A 8 -12.81 -14.41 -2.76
N PRO A 9 -12.08 -13.73 -3.67
CA PRO A 9 -12.48 -13.60 -5.06
C PRO A 9 -12.60 -14.98 -5.72
N MET A 10 -13.73 -15.23 -6.36
CA MET A 10 -14.01 -16.50 -7.03
C MET A 10 -14.58 -16.26 -8.41
N TYR A 11 -14.32 -17.16 -9.32
CA TYR A 11 -14.97 -17.19 -10.62
C TYR A 11 -15.45 -18.63 -10.93
N ALA A 12 -16.51 -18.75 -11.70
CA ALA A 12 -16.97 -20.03 -12.16
C ALA A 12 -16.13 -20.51 -13.35
N GLY A 13 -15.64 -21.73 -13.28
CA GLY A 13 -15.01 -22.41 -14.43
C GLY A 13 -16.05 -23.02 -15.37
N ASP A 14 -15.56 -23.58 -16.45
CA ASP A 14 -16.34 -24.25 -17.50
C ASP A 14 -16.49 -25.76 -17.26
N LEU A 15 -15.91 -26.30 -16.21
CA LEU A 15 -15.98 -27.71 -15.81
C LEU A 15 -16.86 -27.90 -14.57
N GLU A 16 -17.75 -28.90 -14.63
CA GLU A 16 -18.53 -29.28 -13.47
C GLU A 16 -17.72 -30.18 -12.52
N GLY A 17 -17.64 -29.79 -11.26
CA GLY A 17 -16.97 -30.58 -10.24
C GLY A 17 -16.49 -29.76 -9.04
N GLU A 18 -16.00 -30.48 -8.01
CA GLU A 18 -15.37 -29.88 -6.84
C GLU A 18 -13.88 -29.81 -7.06
N PHE A 19 -13.37 -28.64 -7.43
CA PHE A 19 -11.94 -28.37 -7.61
C PHE A 19 -11.27 -27.83 -6.34
N CYS A 20 -12.06 -27.28 -5.42
CA CYS A 20 -11.58 -26.78 -4.13
C CYS A 20 -12.34 -27.47 -3.00
N THR A 21 -11.67 -28.40 -2.32
CA THR A 21 -12.25 -29.10 -1.16
C THR A 21 -12.34 -28.18 0.07
N PRO A 22 -13.16 -28.48 1.09
CA PRO A 22 -13.18 -27.70 2.32
C PRO A 22 -11.82 -27.51 2.97
N THR A 23 -10.97 -28.54 2.97
CA THR A 23 -9.59 -28.47 3.47
C THR A 23 -8.74 -27.52 2.64
N GLY A 24 -8.82 -27.61 1.30
CA GLY A 24 -8.12 -26.69 0.40
C GLY A 24 -8.55 -25.24 0.61
N ALA A 25 -9.86 -25.00 0.75
CA ALA A 25 -10.42 -23.69 1.04
C ALA A 25 -9.91 -23.11 2.38
N ALA A 26 -9.81 -23.95 3.42
CA ALA A 26 -9.28 -23.54 4.73
C ALA A 26 -7.80 -23.17 4.65
N LEU A 27 -6.98 -23.94 3.92
CA LEU A 27 -5.57 -23.65 3.70
C LEU A 27 -5.38 -22.36 2.91
N LEU A 28 -6.13 -22.15 1.82
CA LEU A 28 -6.09 -20.91 1.05
C LEU A 28 -6.45 -19.71 1.93
N LYS A 29 -7.52 -19.79 2.70
CA LYS A 29 -7.95 -18.70 3.59
C LYS A 29 -6.91 -18.37 4.66
N HIS A 30 -6.17 -19.36 5.15
CA HIS A 30 -5.17 -19.17 6.19
C HIS A 30 -3.84 -18.60 5.67
N PHE A 31 -3.34 -19.13 4.56
CA PHE A 31 -1.99 -18.83 4.08
C PHE A 31 -1.95 -17.72 3.02
N VAL A 32 -2.98 -17.57 2.19
CA VAL A 32 -2.96 -16.58 1.12
C VAL A 32 -3.13 -15.18 1.69
N LYS A 33 -2.19 -14.29 1.36
CA LYS A 33 -2.19 -12.89 1.79
C LYS A 33 -2.82 -11.96 0.77
N LYS A 34 -2.73 -12.31 -0.53
CA LYS A 34 -3.26 -11.53 -1.63
C LYS A 34 -3.83 -12.43 -2.71
N TYR A 35 -4.91 -11.99 -3.34
CA TYR A 35 -5.57 -12.65 -4.48
C TYR A 35 -5.41 -11.75 -5.69
N GLU A 36 -4.35 -11.94 -6.43
CA GLU A 36 -3.96 -11.10 -7.56
C GLU A 36 -3.34 -11.94 -8.70
N GLN A 37 -3.08 -11.31 -9.82
CA GLN A 37 -2.33 -11.97 -10.90
C GLN A 37 -0.90 -12.24 -10.45
N MET A 38 -0.32 -13.35 -10.96
CA MET A 38 1.07 -13.72 -10.66
C MET A 38 2.01 -12.58 -11.09
N PRO A 39 2.83 -12.04 -10.16
CA PRO A 39 3.79 -11.01 -10.50
C PRO A 39 4.92 -11.56 -11.39
N VAL A 40 5.69 -10.67 -12.00
CA VAL A 40 6.94 -11.06 -12.64
C VAL A 40 7.93 -11.48 -11.56
N LEU A 41 8.35 -12.74 -11.59
CA LEU A 41 9.27 -13.31 -10.61
C LEU A 41 10.35 -14.15 -11.29
N GLN A 42 11.49 -14.22 -10.66
CA GLN A 42 12.53 -15.21 -11.00
C GLN A 42 12.21 -16.50 -10.25
N MET A 43 11.77 -17.51 -11.00
CA MET A 43 11.38 -18.79 -10.41
C MET A 43 12.60 -19.54 -9.90
N GLU A 44 12.52 -20.07 -8.68
CA GLU A 44 13.50 -20.92 -8.03
C GLU A 44 13.05 -22.38 -8.03
N GLU A 45 11.80 -22.62 -7.58
CA GLU A 45 11.25 -23.97 -7.48
C GLU A 45 9.78 -24.01 -7.92
N ILE A 46 9.35 -25.17 -8.43
CA ILE A 46 7.96 -25.43 -8.81
C ILE A 46 7.52 -26.76 -8.20
N GLY A 47 6.40 -26.75 -7.51
CA GLY A 47 5.75 -27.92 -6.96
C GLY A 47 4.36 -28.14 -7.55
N TYR A 48 3.95 -29.40 -7.67
CA TYR A 48 2.60 -29.81 -8.11
C TYR A 48 1.96 -30.72 -7.08
N GLY A 49 0.72 -30.43 -6.74
CA GLY A 49 -0.13 -31.29 -5.93
C GLY A 49 -1.34 -31.75 -6.74
N PHE A 50 -1.52 -33.04 -6.90
CA PHE A 50 -2.60 -33.62 -7.72
C PHE A 50 -3.82 -34.00 -6.88
N GLY A 51 -5.00 -33.72 -7.40
CA GLY A 51 -6.26 -34.23 -6.86
C GLY A 51 -6.46 -35.71 -7.25
N LYS A 52 -7.24 -36.45 -6.45
CA LYS A 52 -7.56 -37.87 -6.73
C LYS A 52 -8.56 -38.06 -7.84
N ARG A 53 -9.33 -37.04 -8.18
CA ARG A 53 -10.40 -37.14 -9.23
C ARG A 53 -9.80 -36.77 -10.57
N GLU A 54 -10.12 -37.54 -11.56
CA GLU A 54 -9.78 -37.30 -12.96
C GLU A 54 -10.85 -36.46 -13.64
N TYR A 55 -10.39 -35.49 -14.41
CA TYR A 55 -11.24 -34.63 -15.24
C TYR A 55 -10.62 -34.53 -16.64
N GLU A 56 -11.33 -33.97 -17.59
CA GLU A 56 -10.81 -33.71 -18.94
C GLU A 56 -9.57 -32.81 -18.95
N ARG A 57 -9.41 -31.99 -17.92
CA ARG A 57 -8.24 -31.13 -17.68
C ARG A 57 -7.50 -31.57 -16.44
N LEU A 58 -6.21 -31.24 -16.41
CA LEU A 58 -5.34 -31.57 -15.28
C LEU A 58 -5.85 -30.96 -13.97
N ASN A 59 -6.18 -31.80 -13.00
CA ASN A 59 -6.61 -31.42 -11.67
C ASN A 59 -5.42 -31.33 -10.72
N CYS A 60 -4.76 -30.18 -10.70
CA CYS A 60 -3.62 -29.96 -9.84
C CYS A 60 -3.54 -28.52 -9.30
N VAL A 61 -2.90 -28.37 -8.16
CA VAL A 61 -2.39 -27.09 -7.65
C VAL A 61 -0.93 -26.99 -8.06
N ARG A 62 -0.56 -25.88 -8.66
CA ARG A 62 0.84 -25.53 -8.96
C ARG A 62 1.30 -24.46 -7.99
N ALA A 63 2.33 -24.73 -7.21
CA ALA A 63 3.00 -23.79 -6.34
C ALA A 63 4.34 -23.38 -6.99
N ILE A 64 4.63 -22.10 -7.00
CA ILE A 64 5.86 -21.55 -7.55
C ILE A 64 6.51 -20.74 -6.43
N LEU A 65 7.74 -21.12 -6.10
CA LEU A 65 8.63 -20.34 -5.24
C LEU A 65 9.56 -19.53 -6.13
N GLY A 66 9.77 -18.26 -5.79
CA GLY A 66 10.69 -17.42 -6.53
C GLY A 66 10.80 -16.04 -5.93
N GLU A 67 11.83 -15.32 -6.35
CA GLU A 67 12.04 -13.93 -5.98
C GLU A 67 11.33 -12.99 -6.96
N THR A 68 10.51 -12.10 -6.42
CA THR A 68 10.04 -10.96 -7.19
C THR A 68 11.18 -9.96 -7.30
N GLN A 69 11.41 -9.40 -8.49
CA GLN A 69 12.23 -8.20 -8.58
C GLN A 69 11.46 -7.09 -7.85
N ASP A 70 11.75 -6.97 -6.57
CA ASP A 70 11.19 -5.93 -5.71
C ASP A 70 11.57 -4.55 -6.24
N LYS A 71 10.83 -4.12 -7.22
CA LYS A 71 10.53 -2.69 -7.29
C LYS A 71 9.54 -2.48 -6.16
N VAL A 72 9.89 -1.72 -5.15
CA VAL A 72 8.92 -1.23 -4.17
C VAL A 72 8.06 -0.21 -4.91
N GLU A 73 7.17 -0.73 -5.77
CA GLU A 73 6.10 0.04 -6.35
C GLU A 73 4.98 0.02 -5.31
N GLU A 74 4.95 1.02 -4.48
CA GLU A 74 3.78 1.26 -3.63
C GLU A 74 2.78 2.08 -4.45
N GLU A 75 1.59 1.55 -4.65
CA GLU A 75 0.46 2.38 -5.06
C GLU A 75 0.03 3.23 -3.88
N ILE A 76 0.19 4.51 -4.02
CA ILE A 76 -0.25 5.49 -3.04
C ILE A 76 -1.35 6.36 -3.63
N LEU A 77 -2.17 6.89 -2.75
CA LEU A 77 -3.25 7.79 -3.09
C LEU A 77 -2.92 9.19 -2.60
N GLU A 78 -3.04 10.19 -3.48
CA GLU A 78 -3.00 11.59 -3.12
C GLU A 78 -4.43 12.14 -3.06
N LEU A 79 -4.83 12.60 -1.89
CA LEU A 79 -6.08 13.30 -1.64
C LEU A 79 -5.81 14.80 -1.59
N CYS A 80 -6.36 15.52 -2.55
CA CYS A 80 -6.06 16.94 -2.77
C CYS A 80 -7.30 17.81 -2.62
N CYS A 81 -7.21 18.86 -1.84
CA CYS A 81 -8.27 19.89 -1.76
C CYS A 81 -7.71 21.31 -1.77
N ASN A 82 -8.51 22.24 -2.29
CA ASN A 82 -8.16 23.66 -2.33
C ASN A 82 -8.89 24.39 -1.21
N LEU A 83 -8.18 25.23 -0.49
CA LEU A 83 -8.64 25.99 0.68
C LEU A 83 -8.40 27.48 0.44
N ASP A 84 -9.44 28.32 0.47
CA ASP A 84 -9.34 29.78 0.30
C ASP A 84 -10.01 30.57 1.45
N ASP A 85 -10.45 29.86 2.50
CA ASP A 85 -11.22 30.41 3.62
C ASP A 85 -10.79 29.85 5.00
N MET A 86 -9.59 29.31 5.10
CA MET A 86 -9.00 28.84 6.35
C MET A 86 -7.76 29.66 6.74
N THR A 87 -7.54 29.82 8.04
CA THR A 87 -6.31 30.43 8.57
C THR A 87 -5.13 29.48 8.48
N SER A 88 -3.92 30.02 8.53
CA SER A 88 -2.69 29.20 8.52
C SER A 88 -2.61 28.24 9.71
N GLU A 89 -3.11 28.66 10.88
CA GLU A 89 -3.16 27.85 12.09
C GLU A 89 -4.12 26.66 11.93
N GLU A 90 -5.30 26.87 11.35
CA GLU A 90 -6.25 25.78 11.09
C GLU A 90 -5.71 24.77 10.08
N ILE A 91 -5.04 25.25 9.02
CA ILE A 91 -4.38 24.40 8.04
C ILE A 91 -3.22 23.62 8.68
N GLY A 92 -2.42 24.29 9.53
CA GLY A 92 -1.34 23.66 10.30
C GLY A 92 -1.86 22.54 11.18
N TYR A 93 -2.93 22.79 11.95
CA TYR A 93 -3.58 21.78 12.78
C TYR A 93 -4.08 20.58 11.96
N ALA A 94 -4.76 20.84 10.84
CA ALA A 94 -5.25 19.76 9.97
C ALA A 94 -4.09 18.91 9.41
N THR A 95 -3.00 19.56 9.00
CA THR A 95 -1.79 18.89 8.49
C THR A 95 -1.15 17.99 9.55
N GLU A 96 -0.93 18.53 10.77
CA GLU A 96 -0.35 17.76 11.88
C GLU A 96 -1.24 16.58 12.29
N LEU A 97 -2.55 16.79 12.32
CA LEU A 97 -3.51 15.75 12.63
C LEU A 97 -3.43 14.60 11.61
N LEU A 98 -3.44 14.91 10.31
CA LEU A 98 -3.37 13.90 9.26
C LEU A 98 -2.07 13.08 9.33
N ILE A 99 -0.93 13.71 9.61
CA ILE A 99 0.35 13.02 9.84
C ILE A 99 0.25 12.11 11.07
N LYS A 100 -0.27 12.60 12.19
CA LYS A 100 -0.44 11.83 13.42
C LYS A 100 -1.35 10.61 13.24
N GLU A 101 -2.35 10.72 12.40
CA GLU A 101 -3.28 9.63 12.06
C GLU A 101 -2.72 8.66 11.03
N GLY A 102 -1.45 8.81 10.63
CA GLY A 102 -0.71 7.85 9.83
C GLY A 102 -0.74 8.08 8.33
N ALA A 103 -0.99 9.30 7.88
CA ALA A 103 -0.73 9.68 6.49
C ALA A 103 0.75 9.43 6.14
N LEU A 104 1.00 9.00 4.92
CA LEU A 104 2.37 8.77 4.43
C LEU A 104 3.16 10.06 4.30
N ASP A 105 2.48 11.13 3.94
CA ASP A 105 2.98 12.50 3.89
C ASP A 105 1.80 13.47 3.80
N VAL A 106 1.99 14.71 4.29
CA VAL A 106 1.02 15.79 4.12
C VAL A 106 1.78 17.07 3.85
N TYR A 107 1.45 17.73 2.78
CA TYR A 107 2.09 18.99 2.42
C TYR A 107 1.11 19.98 1.83
N THR A 108 1.51 21.23 1.82
CA THR A 108 0.72 22.32 1.27
C THR A 108 1.49 23.08 0.20
N SER A 109 0.77 23.62 -0.78
CA SER A 109 1.31 24.48 -1.82
C SER A 109 0.42 25.69 -2.01
N SER A 110 1.02 26.88 -2.13
CA SER A 110 0.29 28.10 -2.48
C SER A 110 -0.22 28.03 -3.91
N ILE A 111 -1.49 28.35 -4.10
CA ILE A 111 -2.14 28.34 -5.40
C ILE A 111 -2.93 29.64 -5.62
N GLN A 112 -3.18 29.95 -6.89
CA GLN A 112 -4.12 31.00 -7.28
C GLN A 112 -5.43 30.35 -7.73
N MET A 113 -6.52 30.71 -7.08
CA MET A 113 -7.85 30.18 -7.36
C MET A 113 -8.66 31.13 -8.25
N LYS A 114 -9.86 30.68 -8.70
CA LYS A 114 -10.80 31.53 -9.44
C LYS A 114 -11.09 32.83 -8.69
N LYS A 115 -11.48 33.87 -9.42
CA LYS A 115 -11.75 35.21 -8.87
C LYS A 115 -10.52 35.88 -8.21
N ASN A 116 -9.30 35.48 -8.65
CA ASN A 116 -8.03 35.99 -8.15
C ASN A 116 -7.84 35.81 -6.63
N ARG A 117 -8.39 34.77 -6.05
CA ARG A 117 -8.20 34.46 -4.63
C ARG A 117 -6.93 33.67 -4.42
N PRO A 118 -6.04 34.10 -3.51
CA PRO A 118 -4.98 33.24 -3.03
C PRO A 118 -5.61 32.07 -2.27
N GLY A 119 -5.01 30.90 -2.37
CA GLY A 119 -5.46 29.71 -1.66
C GLY A 119 -4.32 28.75 -1.41
N ILE A 120 -4.62 27.70 -0.69
CA ILE A 120 -3.70 26.63 -0.35
C ILE A 120 -4.22 25.32 -0.94
N LEU A 121 -3.38 24.61 -1.66
CA LEU A 121 -3.60 23.21 -2.00
C LEU A 121 -3.07 22.37 -0.86
N LEU A 122 -3.95 21.66 -0.15
CA LEU A 122 -3.57 20.61 0.79
C LEU A 122 -3.52 19.29 0.04
N THR A 123 -2.42 18.55 0.20
CA THR A 123 -2.24 17.20 -0.34
C THR A 123 -1.93 16.24 0.80
N CYS A 124 -2.75 15.21 0.95
CA CYS A 124 -2.57 14.13 1.91
C CYS A 124 -2.28 12.83 1.15
N MET A 125 -1.12 12.24 1.39
CA MET A 125 -0.71 10.97 0.80
C MET A 125 -1.03 9.83 1.75
N CYS A 126 -1.77 8.82 1.29
CA CYS A 126 -2.15 7.67 2.09
C CYS A 126 -2.12 6.36 1.28
N ARG A 127 -2.28 5.23 1.96
CA ARG A 127 -2.52 3.95 1.29
C ARG A 127 -3.97 3.89 0.79
N ALA A 128 -4.19 3.17 -0.30
CA ALA A 128 -5.52 3.07 -0.91
C ALA A 128 -6.59 2.52 0.06
N GLU A 129 -6.20 1.60 0.95
CA GLU A 129 -7.09 0.99 1.95
C GLU A 129 -7.54 2.00 3.02
N GLN A 130 -6.79 3.09 3.23
CA GLN A 130 -7.07 4.13 4.21
C GLN A 130 -7.87 5.31 3.64
N LYS A 131 -8.25 5.27 2.36
CA LYS A 131 -8.91 6.35 1.63
C LYS A 131 -10.08 6.96 2.39
N GLU A 132 -11.06 6.13 2.73
CA GLU A 132 -12.30 6.59 3.36
C GLU A 132 -12.05 7.26 4.72
N TYR A 133 -11.08 6.74 5.47
CA TYR A 133 -10.67 7.31 6.75
C TYR A 133 -10.09 8.72 6.58
N PHE A 134 -9.16 8.90 5.65
CA PHE A 134 -8.56 10.21 5.42
C PHE A 134 -9.52 11.21 4.76
N LEU A 135 -10.43 10.77 3.91
CA LEU A 135 -11.52 11.61 3.40
C LEU A 135 -12.37 12.16 4.53
N GLN A 136 -12.77 11.32 5.50
CA GLN A 136 -13.54 11.77 6.67
C GLN A 136 -12.77 12.80 7.50
N LEU A 137 -11.47 12.59 7.75
CA LEU A 137 -10.64 13.56 8.47
C LEU A 137 -10.51 14.88 7.74
N ILE A 138 -10.25 14.87 6.42
CA ILE A 138 -10.14 16.07 5.60
C ILE A 138 -11.46 16.86 5.66
N PHE A 139 -12.60 16.23 5.40
CA PHE A 139 -13.90 16.93 5.45
C PHE A 139 -14.26 17.44 6.84
N LYS A 140 -13.83 16.76 7.90
CA LYS A 140 -14.11 17.17 9.27
C LYS A 140 -13.25 18.35 9.75
N HIS A 141 -11.99 18.41 9.30
CA HIS A 141 -11.00 19.33 9.83
C HIS A 141 -10.57 20.43 8.84
N THR A 142 -11.21 20.49 7.68
CA THR A 142 -11.03 21.58 6.72
C THR A 142 -12.38 22.14 6.25
N SER A 143 -12.36 23.33 5.65
CA SER A 143 -13.56 23.96 5.06
C SER A 143 -13.92 23.40 3.68
N THR A 144 -13.12 22.47 3.12
CA THR A 144 -13.32 21.98 1.75
C THR A 144 -14.68 21.29 1.57
N LEU A 145 -15.30 21.53 0.43
CA LEU A 145 -16.51 20.84 -0.01
C LEU A 145 -16.23 19.70 -1.00
N GLY A 146 -14.96 19.50 -1.38
CA GLY A 146 -14.59 18.48 -2.35
C GLY A 146 -13.12 18.13 -2.33
N VAL A 147 -12.84 16.84 -2.48
CA VAL A 147 -11.49 16.30 -2.54
C VAL A 147 -11.31 15.60 -3.89
N ARG A 148 -10.17 15.83 -4.53
CA ARG A 148 -9.74 15.09 -5.73
C ARG A 148 -8.80 13.99 -5.30
N GLU A 149 -8.85 12.87 -6.00
CA GLU A 149 -7.93 11.76 -5.77
C GLU A 149 -7.05 11.50 -7.00
N TYR A 150 -5.78 11.15 -6.75
CA TYR A 150 -4.84 10.73 -7.78
C TYR A 150 -4.11 9.48 -7.31
N PHE A 151 -4.12 8.44 -8.14
CA PHE A 151 -3.31 7.25 -7.92
C PHE A 151 -1.90 7.50 -8.44
N CYS A 152 -0.92 7.37 -7.56
CA CYS A 152 0.47 7.58 -7.89
C CYS A 152 1.27 6.29 -7.64
N ARG A 153 2.23 6.00 -8.51
CA ARG A 153 3.23 4.97 -8.26
C ARG A 153 4.42 5.59 -7.57
N ARG A 154 4.76 5.07 -6.41
CA ARG A 154 5.92 5.51 -5.64
C ARG A 154 7.06 4.50 -5.81
N TYR A 155 8.20 4.98 -6.24
CA TYR A 155 9.43 4.19 -6.36
C TYR A 155 10.34 4.51 -5.18
N GLY A 156 10.53 3.56 -4.29
CA GLY A 156 11.34 3.72 -3.09
C GLY A 156 12.58 2.83 -3.09
N LEU A 157 13.61 3.24 -2.36
CA LEU A 157 14.71 2.36 -1.99
C LEU A 157 14.27 1.47 -0.84
N LYS A 158 14.73 0.21 -0.80
CA LYS A 158 14.58 -0.65 0.38
C LYS A 158 15.31 0.00 1.56
N ARG A 159 14.62 0.14 2.70
CA ARG A 159 15.16 0.81 3.88
C ARG A 159 15.38 -0.19 5.00
N LYS A 160 16.47 -0.02 5.71
CA LYS A 160 16.82 -0.75 6.93
C LYS A 160 17.39 0.26 7.93
N ILE A 161 17.00 0.14 9.20
CA ILE A 161 17.58 0.91 10.29
C ILE A 161 18.51 -0.05 11.03
N ASP A 162 19.78 0.32 11.14
CA ASP A 162 20.79 -0.41 11.89
C ASP A 162 21.22 0.43 13.09
N GLU A 163 21.40 -0.22 14.24
CA GLU A 163 22.00 0.41 15.41
C GLU A 163 23.53 0.33 15.30
N VAL A 164 24.21 1.45 15.48
CA VAL A 164 25.67 1.53 15.47
C VAL A 164 26.13 2.10 16.81
N GLN A 165 27.02 1.36 17.49
CA GLN A 165 27.65 1.85 18.73
C GLN A 165 28.79 2.79 18.36
N THR A 166 28.76 4.02 18.93
CA THR A 166 29.82 5.02 18.82
C THR A 166 30.38 5.33 20.19
N GLU A 167 31.48 6.05 20.25
CA GLU A 167 32.07 6.54 21.51
C GLU A 167 31.16 7.52 22.28
N TYR A 168 30.14 8.09 21.61
CA TYR A 168 29.16 9.03 22.19
C TYR A 168 27.80 8.37 22.51
N GLY A 169 27.63 7.08 22.17
CA GLY A 169 26.40 6.34 22.40
C GLY A 169 25.92 5.54 21.19
N THR A 170 24.75 4.97 21.31
CA THR A 170 24.08 4.25 20.21
C THR A 170 23.43 5.24 19.27
N VAL A 171 23.70 5.13 17.99
CA VAL A 171 23.05 5.93 16.94
C VAL A 171 22.34 5.03 15.94
N HIS A 172 21.23 5.50 15.37
CA HIS A 172 20.48 4.80 14.35
C HIS A 172 20.91 5.26 12.97
N VAL A 173 21.35 4.29 12.15
CA VAL A 173 21.76 4.55 10.76
C VAL A 173 20.70 3.99 9.82
N LYS A 174 20.05 4.87 9.09
CA LYS A 174 19.14 4.51 8.03
C LYS A 174 19.92 4.19 6.76
N ARG A 175 19.91 2.91 6.37
CA ARG A 175 20.43 2.43 5.09
C ARG A 175 19.33 2.27 4.08
N ALA A 176 19.55 2.75 2.88
CA ALA A 176 18.61 2.61 1.78
C ALA A 176 19.34 2.12 0.54
N SER A 177 18.83 1.04 -0.09
CA SER A 177 19.44 0.45 -1.29
C SER A 177 18.40 0.12 -2.35
N GLY A 178 18.80 0.20 -3.61
CA GLY A 178 17.96 -0.09 -4.77
C GLY A 178 18.44 0.70 -5.98
N TYR A 179 17.98 0.34 -7.16
CA TYR A 179 18.31 1.03 -8.41
C TYR A 179 19.82 1.23 -8.63
N GLY A 180 20.64 0.29 -8.16
CA GLY A 180 22.11 0.39 -8.29
C GLY A 180 22.79 1.39 -7.34
N VAL A 181 22.07 1.94 -6.33
CA VAL A 181 22.64 2.88 -5.37
C VAL A 181 22.44 2.39 -3.94
N VAL A 182 23.36 2.81 -3.06
CA VAL A 182 23.27 2.64 -1.61
C VAL A 182 23.40 4.02 -0.98
N LYS A 183 22.54 4.34 -0.02
CA LYS A 183 22.56 5.58 0.75
C LYS A 183 22.56 5.27 2.23
N GLU A 184 23.33 6.00 2.99
CA GLU A 184 23.39 5.93 4.46
C GLU A 184 23.15 7.31 5.03
N LYS A 185 22.35 7.41 6.08
CA LYS A 185 22.05 8.64 6.78
C LYS A 185 21.82 8.34 8.26
N LEU A 186 22.38 9.16 9.13
CA LEU A 186 22.02 9.18 10.55
C LEU A 186 20.58 9.65 10.71
N GLU A 187 19.83 9.06 11.64
CA GLU A 187 18.53 9.61 12.03
C GLU A 187 18.75 10.93 12.77
N TYR A 188 17.82 11.86 12.56
CA TYR A 188 17.98 13.24 13.07
C TYR A 188 17.71 13.33 14.57
N ASP A 189 16.93 12.41 15.12
CA ASP A 189 16.46 12.43 16.52
C ASP A 189 17.43 11.71 17.49
N ASP A 190 18.58 11.23 17.01
CA ASP A 190 19.70 10.69 17.80
C ASP A 190 20.70 11.82 18.12
#